data_f0ede7690ea31c0f7e3d35fc4976fb48
#
_entry.id   f0ede7690ea31c0f7e3d35fc4976fb48
#
_cell.length_a   1.000
_cell.length_b   1.000
_cell.length_c   1.000
_cell.angle_alpha   90.00
_cell.angle_beta   90.00
_cell.angle_gamma   90.00
#
_symmetry.space_group_name_H-M   'P 1'
#
loop_
_entity.id
_entity.type
_entity.pdbx_description
1 polymer ?
#
loop_
_entity_poly.entity_id
_entity_poly.type
_entity_poly.pdbx_seq_one_letter_code
_entity_poly.pdbx_strand_id
1 'polypeptide(L)'
;MNRDGDGFLLNTSDWSEEVMYEMAKLDDMEITEEIKMYIDKARQMYSETGTVPAVRIFAKEFGMDRRASKLYEVFESGPMKKIAKYGGLPKPTGCV
;
A
#
# COMPACT_ATOMS: atom_id res chain seq x y z
N MET A 1 -12.40 -7.53 -11.82
CA MET A 1 -11.64 -7.27 -10.58
C MET A 1 -12.52 -7.59 -9.38
N ASN A 2 -12.09 -8.55 -8.56
CA ASN A 2 -12.84 -8.96 -7.37
C ASN A 2 -12.12 -8.52 -6.10
N ARG A 3 -12.86 -7.89 -5.21
CA ARG A 3 -12.32 -7.34 -3.96
C ARG A 3 -13.10 -7.90 -2.76
N ASP A 4 -12.44 -8.00 -1.62
CA ASP A 4 -13.12 -8.39 -0.38
C ASP A 4 -13.82 -7.20 0.27
N GLY A 5 -14.43 -7.44 1.45
CA GLY A 5 -15.17 -6.39 2.16
C GLY A 5 -14.33 -5.19 2.59
N ASP A 6 -13.00 -5.36 2.68
CA ASP A 6 -12.07 -4.27 3.03
C ASP A 6 -11.46 -3.61 1.79
N GLY A 7 -11.82 -4.06 0.61
CA GLY A 7 -11.35 -3.49 -0.64
C GLY A 7 -10.06 -4.10 -1.19
N PHE A 8 -9.54 -5.14 -0.57
CA PHE A 8 -8.36 -5.85 -1.08
C PHE A 8 -8.74 -6.80 -2.21
N LEU A 9 -7.83 -6.94 -3.18
CA LEU A 9 -8.05 -7.91 -4.25
C LEU A 9 -8.11 -9.32 -3.68
N LEU A 10 -9.10 -10.10 -4.12
CA LEU A 10 -9.21 -11.51 -3.74
C LEU A 10 -8.06 -12.33 -4.32
N ASN A 11 -7.61 -11.94 -5.50
CA ASN A 11 -6.49 -12.60 -6.18
C ASN A 11 -5.43 -11.55 -6.50
N THR A 12 -4.27 -11.65 -5.85
CA THR A 12 -3.20 -10.67 -6.01
C THR A 12 -2.65 -10.65 -7.45
N SER A 13 -2.79 -11.74 -8.19
CA SER A 13 -2.34 -11.78 -9.59
C SER A 13 -3.21 -10.93 -10.53
N ASP A 14 -4.37 -10.48 -10.07
CA ASP A 14 -5.22 -9.59 -10.86
C ASP A 14 -4.72 -8.14 -10.86
N TRP A 15 -3.70 -7.85 -10.07
CA TRP A 15 -3.21 -6.47 -9.94
C TRP A 15 -2.48 -6.00 -11.20
N SER A 16 -2.72 -4.73 -11.55
CA SER A 16 -1.95 -4.00 -12.55
C SER A 16 -2.05 -2.52 -12.18
N GLU A 17 -1.27 -1.67 -12.84
CA GLU A 17 -1.38 -0.23 -12.63
C GLU A 17 -2.79 0.26 -12.94
N GLU A 18 -3.40 -0.26 -13.99
CA GLU A 18 -4.78 0.10 -14.34
C GLU A 18 -5.74 -0.27 -13.23
N VAL A 19 -5.59 -1.46 -12.65
CA VAL A 19 -6.42 -1.91 -11.53
C VAL A 19 -6.20 -1.01 -10.32
N MET A 20 -4.95 -0.62 -10.05
CA MET A 20 -4.64 0.30 -8.97
C MET A 20 -5.42 1.61 -9.10
N TYR A 21 -5.36 2.24 -10.28
CA TYR A 21 -6.08 3.48 -10.52
C TYR A 21 -7.59 3.29 -10.48
N GLU A 22 -8.07 2.17 -10.97
CA GLU A 22 -9.50 1.84 -10.96
C GLU A 22 -10.02 1.68 -9.52
N MET A 23 -9.29 0.94 -8.68
CA MET A 23 -9.65 0.78 -7.28
C MET A 23 -9.64 2.12 -6.54
N ALA A 24 -8.62 2.93 -6.79
CA ALA A 24 -8.52 4.24 -6.16
C ALA A 24 -9.69 5.14 -6.56
N LYS A 25 -10.08 5.10 -7.82
CA LYS A 25 -11.21 5.87 -8.31
C LYS A 25 -12.51 5.43 -7.65
N LEU A 26 -12.72 4.13 -7.51
CA LEU A 26 -13.91 3.60 -6.85
C LEU A 26 -13.97 4.02 -5.37
N ASP A 27 -12.82 4.15 -4.74
CA ASP A 27 -12.71 4.52 -3.33
C ASP A 27 -12.55 6.04 -3.14
N ASP A 28 -12.69 6.79 -4.22
CA ASP A 28 -12.56 8.25 -4.19
C ASP A 28 -11.21 8.71 -3.65
N MET A 29 -10.16 7.99 -4.01
CA MET A 29 -8.79 8.29 -3.61
C MET A 29 -7.95 8.65 -4.82
N GLU A 30 -7.12 9.69 -4.69
CA GLU A 30 -6.19 10.09 -5.74
C GLU A 30 -4.85 9.40 -5.54
N ILE A 31 -4.32 8.78 -6.59
CA ILE A 31 -2.98 8.21 -6.58
C ILE A 31 -2.03 9.25 -7.17
N THR A 32 -1.31 9.93 -6.29
CA THR A 32 -0.27 10.88 -6.68
C THR A 32 1.01 10.12 -7.04
N GLU A 33 1.98 10.84 -7.64
CA GLU A 33 3.27 10.23 -7.92
C GLU A 33 3.97 9.76 -6.65
N GLU A 34 3.80 10.49 -5.56
CA GLU A 34 4.36 10.10 -4.27
C GLU A 34 3.74 8.80 -3.77
N ILE A 35 2.42 8.70 -3.84
CA ILE A 35 1.72 7.48 -3.40
C ILE A 35 2.11 6.30 -4.28
N LYS A 36 2.22 6.52 -5.59
CA LYS A 36 2.66 5.47 -6.51
C LYS A 36 4.07 4.98 -6.17
N MET A 37 4.96 5.90 -5.80
CA MET A 37 6.32 5.56 -5.38
C MET A 37 6.29 4.65 -4.15
N TYR A 38 5.45 4.95 -3.17
CA TYR A 38 5.31 4.11 -1.99
C TYR A 38 4.75 2.73 -2.34
N ILE A 39 3.76 2.68 -3.22
CA ILE A 39 3.17 1.42 -3.66
C ILE A 39 4.21 0.57 -4.40
N ASP A 40 4.96 1.16 -5.30
CA ASP A 40 5.99 0.45 -6.05
C ASP A 40 7.07 -0.10 -5.12
N LYS A 41 7.47 0.67 -4.10
CA LYS A 41 8.46 0.22 -3.13
C LYS A 41 7.93 -0.94 -2.29
N ALA A 42 6.70 -0.85 -1.85
CA ALA A 42 6.09 -1.92 -1.07
C ALA A 42 5.99 -3.22 -1.87
N ARG A 43 5.65 -3.13 -3.14
CA ARG A 43 5.60 -4.29 -4.02
C ARG A 43 6.99 -4.90 -4.20
N GLN A 44 8.01 -4.06 -4.36
CA GLN A 44 9.39 -4.53 -4.44
C GLN A 44 9.79 -5.29 -3.18
N MET A 45 9.54 -4.69 -2.02
CA MET A 45 9.88 -5.31 -0.74
C MET A 45 9.13 -6.64 -0.54
N TYR A 46 7.85 -6.66 -0.91
CA TYR A 46 7.07 -7.90 -0.84
C TYR A 46 7.66 -8.99 -1.73
N SER A 47 8.09 -8.64 -2.94
CA SER A 47 8.68 -9.63 -3.85
C SER A 47 9.99 -10.20 -3.31
N GLU A 48 10.71 -9.42 -2.49
CA GLU A 48 11.98 -9.85 -1.92
C GLU A 48 11.80 -10.67 -0.64
N THR A 49 10.80 -10.33 0.17
CA THR A 49 10.65 -10.91 1.52
C THR A 49 9.44 -11.83 1.67
N GLY A 50 8.47 -11.74 0.75
CA GLY A 50 7.23 -12.50 0.84
C GLY A 50 6.23 -11.95 1.87
N THR A 51 6.53 -10.79 2.46
CA THR A 51 5.64 -10.17 3.45
C THR A 51 5.48 -8.68 3.19
N VAL A 52 4.33 -8.14 3.62
CA VAL A 52 4.12 -6.69 3.60
C VAL A 52 4.94 -6.09 4.75
N PRO A 53 5.79 -5.09 4.48
CA PRO A 53 6.64 -4.54 5.54
C PRO A 53 5.81 -3.81 6.59
N ALA A 54 6.29 -3.85 7.83
CA ALA A 54 5.73 -3.02 8.89
C ALA A 54 6.01 -1.55 8.58
N VAL A 55 5.16 -0.66 9.09
CA VAL A 55 5.26 0.77 8.79
C VAL A 55 6.63 1.35 9.16
N ARG A 56 7.22 0.92 10.27
CA ARG A 56 8.54 1.41 10.69
C ARG A 56 9.64 1.01 9.73
N ILE A 57 9.59 -0.22 9.25
CA ILE A 57 10.59 -0.74 8.31
C ILE A 57 10.45 -0.02 6.98
N PHE A 58 9.23 0.16 6.53
CA PHE A 58 8.93 0.87 5.28
C PHE A 58 9.41 2.32 5.35
N ALA A 59 9.09 3.01 6.44
CA ALA A 59 9.51 4.39 6.63
C ALA A 59 11.05 4.53 6.64
N LYS A 60 11.73 3.57 7.24
CA LYS A 60 13.19 3.57 7.29
C LYS A 60 13.81 3.51 5.90
N GLU A 61 13.18 2.80 4.96
CA GLU A 61 13.67 2.71 3.59
C GLU A 61 13.70 4.06 2.88
N PHE A 62 12.87 5.00 3.33
CA PHE A 62 12.82 6.36 2.78
C PHE A 62 13.51 7.39 3.67
N GLY A 63 14.22 6.93 4.72
CA GLY A 63 14.88 7.85 5.64
C GLY A 63 13.95 8.68 6.48
N MET A 64 12.74 8.21 6.71
CA MET A 64 11.75 8.92 7.53
C MET A 64 12.03 8.76 9.02
N ASP A 65 11.36 9.59 9.83
CA ASP A 65 11.48 9.52 11.28
C ASP A 65 10.84 8.22 11.82
N ARG A 66 11.04 7.97 13.12
CA ARG A 66 10.51 6.78 13.79
C ARG A 66 9.00 6.67 13.76
N ARG A 67 8.32 7.82 13.72
CA ARG A 67 6.87 7.89 13.76
C ARG A 67 6.25 7.74 12.38
N ALA A 68 7.09 7.72 11.33
CA ALA A 68 6.62 7.68 9.95
C ALA A 68 5.63 8.82 9.67
N SER A 69 5.90 10.00 10.22
CA SER A 69 4.99 11.15 10.16
C SER A 69 4.54 11.47 8.75
N LYS A 70 5.45 11.37 7.79
CA LYS A 70 5.13 11.66 6.39
C LYS A 70 4.07 10.70 5.83
N LEU A 71 4.16 9.41 6.18
CA LEU A 71 3.18 8.43 5.72
C LEU A 71 1.79 8.71 6.31
N TYR A 72 1.74 9.05 7.60
CA TYR A 72 0.46 9.40 8.22
C TYR A 72 -0.09 10.71 7.69
N GLU A 73 0.78 11.65 7.30
CA GLU A 73 0.36 12.88 6.67
C GLU A 73 -0.29 12.62 5.31
N VAL A 74 0.32 11.74 4.51
CA VAL A 74 -0.16 11.43 3.16
C VAL A 74 -1.43 10.56 3.20
N PHE A 75 -1.46 9.55 4.07
CA PHE A 75 -2.54 8.56 4.10
C PHE A 75 -3.55 8.77 5.23
N GLU A 76 -3.31 9.72 6.12
CA GLU A 76 -4.11 10.04 7.29
C GLU A 76 -4.07 8.94 8.34
N SER A 77 -4.46 7.71 8.00
CA SER A 77 -4.42 6.58 8.92
C SER A 77 -4.19 5.29 8.13
N GLY A 78 -3.63 4.29 8.81
CA GLY A 78 -3.40 2.98 8.22
C GLY A 78 -2.58 3.00 6.93
N PRO A 79 -1.39 3.65 6.92
CA PRO A 79 -0.63 3.81 5.67
C PRO A 79 -0.29 2.49 5.00
N MET A 80 0.17 1.49 5.75
CA MET A 80 0.52 0.20 5.13
C MET A 80 -0.70 -0.56 4.66
N LYS A 81 -1.84 -0.40 5.32
CA LYS A 81 -3.09 -1.00 4.88
C LYS A 81 -3.50 -0.45 3.52
N LYS A 82 -3.44 0.86 3.36
CA LYS A 82 -3.80 1.52 2.09
C LYS A 82 -2.81 1.18 0.99
N ILE A 83 -1.52 1.22 1.29
CA ILE A 83 -0.48 0.87 0.33
C ILE A 83 -0.66 -0.57 -0.16
N ALA A 84 -0.91 -1.51 0.76
CA ALA A 84 -1.13 -2.90 0.40
C ALA A 84 -2.40 -3.08 -0.43
N LYS A 85 -3.46 -2.39 -0.05
CA LYS A 85 -4.74 -2.49 -0.77
C LYS A 85 -4.58 -2.10 -2.24
N TYR A 86 -4.04 -0.91 -2.50
CA TYR A 86 -3.89 -0.42 -3.87
C TYR A 86 -2.71 -1.04 -4.59
N GLY A 87 -1.78 -1.63 -3.85
CA GLY A 87 -0.65 -2.35 -4.42
C GLY A 87 -0.93 -3.81 -4.74
N GLY A 88 -2.16 -4.28 -4.53
CA GLY A 88 -2.51 -5.67 -4.80
C GLY A 88 -1.82 -6.66 -3.88
N LEU A 89 -1.41 -6.24 -2.71
CA LEU A 89 -0.73 -7.10 -1.73
C LEU A 89 -1.73 -7.66 -0.71
N PRO A 90 -1.35 -8.72 0.01
CA PRO A 90 -2.22 -9.25 1.06
C PRO A 90 -2.41 -8.23 2.19
N LYS A 91 -3.44 -8.42 2.99
CA LYS A 91 -3.65 -7.58 4.17
C LYS A 91 -2.44 -7.67 5.10
N PRO A 92 -1.89 -6.53 5.53
CA PRO A 92 -0.81 -6.57 6.51
C PRO A 92 -1.31 -7.09 7.85
N THR A 93 -0.42 -7.77 8.59
CA THR A 93 -0.70 -8.24 9.95
C THR A 93 0.12 -7.40 10.91
N GLY A 94 -0.46 -7.05 12.06
CA GLY A 94 0.23 -6.25 13.06
C GLY A 94 -0.01 -4.75 12.86
N CYS A 95 1.00 -3.94 13.18
CA CYS A 95 0.88 -2.47 13.09
C CYS A 95 0.80 -2.00 11.64
N VAL A 96 -0.24 -1.33 11.33
CA VAL A 96 -0.53 -0.79 10.00
C VAL A 96 -0.78 0.70 10.07
#